data_f927c37a0fe227d97d11f7eb03f6422c
#
_entry.id   f927c37a0fe227d97d11f7eb03f6422c
#
_cell.length_a   1.000
_cell.length_b   1.000
_cell.length_c   1.000
_cell.angle_alpha   90.00
_cell.angle_beta   90.00
_cell.angle_gamma   90.00
#
_symmetry.space_group_name_H-M   'P 1'
#
loop_
_entity.id
_entity.type
_entity.pdbx_description
1 polymer ?
#
loop_
_entity_poly.entity_id
_entity_poly.type
_entity_poly.pdbx_seq_one_letter_code
_entity_poly.pdbx_strand_id
1 'polypeptide(L)'
;MSNFEQGNAFGRWTLTEQLGRGGNGEVWSVTNDIGESRAIKILIRGGIDEPYLRFCREIEVLKGFGLPEGIVPLLDSYIPQNPKKERPWYVMPLATPYMDLVQDKQPFDVARDFQGLARTLSQLHNKGISHRDIKPANFLVLDAQVCLSDFGLVKIPDAEGITPERRDVGAKFTMAPEMRRTPSEADGRLADIYSLAKSLWIVLTGKELGFDGQYDPRTSIGLRNYLSNYYLTPLDDLLSACTDHEPTARPTLEHFITTLEEWRDINDDFDTRNGHEWREVAEKIFPLGAPARAQWSDRRQICAVLNVAASNSSLNHMFYPTGGGMTLLEADLAPEADMIQLKVSERMYEICCPERLLFESYPGQPEWNYFRLELRPIYPALEGQAVGYLKTSEELTEVFPGVYAPLDDWFQNEHAGEELSHTARRVTRLSGGSFVIFSTSSVYNRVPDTYDGRHNTMTSDEFRAYIHRNAES
;
A
#
# COMPACT_ATOMS: atom_id res chain seq x y z
N MET A 1 3.67 -36.71 -11.54
CA MET A 1 3.25 -37.72 -10.56
C MET A 1 4.24 -37.64 -9.40
N SER A 2 3.77 -37.82 -8.15
CA SER A 2 4.66 -37.90 -6.99
C SER A 2 5.58 -39.11 -7.11
N ASN A 3 6.82 -38.99 -6.61
CA ASN A 3 7.75 -40.10 -6.52
C ASN A 3 7.55 -40.91 -5.22
N PHE A 4 6.71 -40.39 -4.30
CA PHE A 4 6.43 -40.95 -3.00
C PHE A 4 4.94 -41.09 -2.80
N GLU A 5 4.53 -42.02 -1.90
CA GLU A 5 3.13 -42.34 -1.61
C GLU A 5 2.89 -42.32 -0.11
N GLN A 6 1.65 -42.07 0.30
CA GLN A 6 1.22 -42.23 1.68
C GLN A 6 1.59 -43.60 2.21
N GLY A 7 2.15 -43.68 3.41
CA GLY A 7 2.63 -44.89 4.02
C GLY A 7 4.09 -45.20 3.77
N ASN A 8 4.78 -44.49 2.86
CA ASN A 8 6.24 -44.64 2.72
C ASN A 8 6.95 -44.19 4.00
N ALA A 9 8.00 -44.92 4.40
CA ALA A 9 8.76 -44.66 5.61
C ALA A 9 10.12 -44.03 5.32
N PHE A 10 10.46 -43.00 6.12
CA PHE A 10 11.73 -42.27 6.12
C PHE A 10 12.30 -42.24 7.56
N GLY A 11 13.23 -43.16 7.87
CA GLY A 11 13.65 -43.38 9.25
C GLY A 11 12.45 -43.79 10.14
N ARG A 12 12.18 -43.04 11.17
CA ARG A 12 11.02 -43.24 12.08
C ARG A 12 9.73 -42.53 11.61
N TRP A 13 9.76 -41.87 10.46
CA TRP A 13 8.68 -41.01 9.96
C TRP A 13 7.91 -41.70 8.84
N THR A 14 6.57 -41.70 8.91
CA THR A 14 5.70 -42.25 7.89
C THR A 14 4.95 -41.12 7.18
N LEU A 15 4.96 -41.09 5.85
CA LEU A 15 4.27 -40.10 5.04
C LEU A 15 2.75 -40.21 5.21
N THR A 16 2.07 -39.07 5.45
CA THR A 16 0.60 -39.03 5.60
C THR A 16 -0.05 -38.26 4.45
N GLU A 17 0.30 -37.02 4.22
CA GLU A 17 -0.29 -36.14 3.22
C GLU A 17 0.76 -35.30 2.52
N GLN A 18 0.62 -35.09 1.21
CA GLN A 18 1.52 -34.23 0.46
C GLN A 18 1.13 -32.75 0.68
N LEU A 19 2.03 -31.97 1.29
CA LEU A 19 1.83 -30.54 1.59
C LEU A 19 2.26 -29.65 0.44
N GLY A 20 3.27 -30.06 -0.36
CA GLY A 20 3.76 -29.27 -1.46
C GLY A 20 4.77 -29.99 -2.33
N ARG A 21 5.00 -29.42 -3.52
CA ARG A 21 6.01 -29.91 -4.46
C ARG A 21 6.70 -28.74 -5.14
N GLY A 22 8.01 -28.68 -5.01
CA GLY A 22 8.87 -27.72 -5.71
C GLY A 22 9.69 -28.38 -6.82
N GLY A 23 10.53 -27.59 -7.50
CA GLY A 23 11.36 -28.07 -8.60
C GLY A 23 12.32 -29.23 -8.24
N ASN A 24 12.77 -29.29 -7.00
CA ASN A 24 13.79 -30.25 -6.55
C ASN A 24 13.33 -31.14 -5.39
N GLY A 25 12.21 -30.84 -4.72
CA GLY A 25 11.79 -31.58 -3.53
C GLY A 25 10.28 -31.68 -3.37
N GLU A 26 9.83 -32.64 -2.59
CA GLU A 26 8.47 -32.75 -2.09
C GLU A 26 8.45 -32.53 -0.59
N VAL A 27 7.40 -31.86 -0.12
CA VAL A 27 7.12 -31.66 1.30
C VAL A 27 5.88 -32.45 1.66
N TRP A 28 5.98 -33.27 2.70
CA TRP A 28 4.91 -34.12 3.18
C TRP A 28 4.67 -33.90 4.67
N SER A 29 3.43 -34.05 5.11
CA SER A 29 3.14 -34.28 6.51
C SER A 29 3.55 -35.71 6.90
N VAL A 30 4.12 -35.88 8.08
CA VAL A 30 4.60 -37.17 8.60
C VAL A 30 4.17 -37.36 10.04
N THR A 31 4.05 -38.64 10.41
CA THR A 31 3.86 -39.04 11.81
C THR A 31 4.89 -40.06 12.20
N ASN A 32 5.28 -40.06 13.47
CA ASN A 32 6.13 -41.09 14.05
C ASN A 32 5.33 -42.11 14.90
N ASP A 33 6.02 -43.12 15.45
CA ASP A 33 5.42 -44.19 16.22
C ASP A 33 4.73 -43.73 17.53
N ILE A 34 5.06 -42.53 18.02
CA ILE A 34 4.43 -41.90 19.21
C ILE A 34 3.37 -40.89 18.87
N GLY A 35 2.99 -40.75 17.58
CA GLY A 35 1.90 -39.89 17.13
C GLY A 35 2.27 -38.41 16.95
N GLU A 36 3.58 -38.06 16.96
CA GLU A 36 3.97 -36.68 16.65
C GLU A 36 3.82 -36.39 15.15
N SER A 37 3.15 -35.30 14.83
CA SER A 37 3.02 -34.79 13.45
C SER A 37 4.08 -33.73 13.16
N ARG A 38 4.73 -33.84 12.01
CA ARG A 38 5.79 -32.94 11.53
C ARG A 38 5.68 -32.77 10.00
N ALA A 39 6.54 -31.95 9.42
CA ALA A 39 6.74 -31.84 7.98
C ALA A 39 8.11 -32.41 7.61
N ILE A 40 8.17 -33.15 6.50
CA ILE A 40 9.42 -33.68 5.93
C ILE A 40 9.62 -33.12 4.53
N LYS A 41 10.81 -32.59 4.23
CA LYS A 41 11.22 -32.22 2.87
C LYS A 41 12.16 -33.31 2.34
N ILE A 42 11.82 -33.85 1.16
CA ILE A 42 12.52 -34.97 0.55
C ILE A 42 13.00 -34.54 -0.85
N LEU A 43 14.26 -34.76 -1.16
CA LEU A 43 14.83 -34.50 -2.49
C LEU A 43 14.27 -35.53 -3.52
N ILE A 44 13.69 -35.05 -4.62
CA ILE A 44 13.09 -35.91 -5.66
C ILE A 44 14.17 -36.61 -6.50
N ARG A 45 15.22 -35.86 -6.88
CA ARG A 45 16.25 -36.33 -7.81
C ARG A 45 17.31 -37.19 -7.07
N GLY A 46 17.77 -38.21 -7.76
CA GLY A 46 18.85 -39.06 -7.27
C GLY A 46 20.14 -38.80 -8.04
N GLY A 47 21.23 -38.56 -7.32
CA GLY A 47 22.54 -38.31 -7.90
C GLY A 47 23.28 -37.24 -7.10
N ILE A 48 24.56 -37.06 -7.38
CA ILE A 48 25.38 -35.98 -6.81
C ILE A 48 25.41 -34.88 -7.87
N ASP A 49 24.32 -34.15 -7.94
CA ASP A 49 24.12 -33.01 -8.84
C ASP A 49 23.95 -31.71 -8.02
N GLU A 50 23.79 -30.58 -8.71
CA GLU A 50 23.62 -29.30 -8.07
C GLU A 50 22.44 -29.27 -7.07
N PRO A 51 21.24 -29.81 -7.37
CA PRO A 51 20.13 -29.90 -6.41
C PRO A 51 20.49 -30.70 -5.14
N TYR A 52 21.25 -31.77 -5.26
CA TYR A 52 21.73 -32.55 -4.10
C TYR A 52 22.69 -31.74 -3.24
N LEU A 53 23.67 -31.08 -3.85
CA LEU A 53 24.64 -30.25 -3.12
C LEU A 53 23.97 -29.10 -2.37
N ARG A 54 22.95 -28.47 -2.98
CA ARG A 54 22.16 -27.44 -2.33
C ARG A 54 21.36 -27.98 -1.15
N PHE A 55 20.75 -29.15 -1.32
CA PHE A 55 19.94 -29.76 -0.26
C PHE A 55 20.85 -30.17 0.94
N CYS A 56 22.02 -30.68 0.69
CA CYS A 56 23.00 -30.97 1.75
C CYS A 56 23.46 -29.71 2.46
N ARG A 57 23.75 -28.63 1.72
CA ARG A 57 24.11 -27.33 2.29
C ARG A 57 22.98 -26.72 3.12
N GLU A 58 21.74 -26.84 2.69
CA GLU A 58 20.57 -26.41 3.46
C GLU A 58 20.55 -27.11 4.83
N ILE A 59 20.74 -28.43 4.87
CA ILE A 59 20.82 -29.20 6.10
C ILE A 59 22.00 -28.75 6.97
N GLU A 60 23.18 -28.54 6.40
CA GLU A 60 24.37 -28.06 7.11
C GLU A 60 24.17 -26.72 7.77
N VAL A 61 23.56 -25.76 7.04
CA VAL A 61 23.25 -24.42 7.55
C VAL A 61 22.26 -24.51 8.71
N LEU A 62 21.19 -25.28 8.54
CA LEU A 62 20.16 -25.44 9.57
C LEU A 62 20.70 -26.14 10.85
N LYS A 63 21.75 -26.95 10.74
CA LYS A 63 22.41 -27.63 11.88
C LYS A 63 23.49 -26.79 12.57
N GLY A 64 24.25 -26.05 11.80
CA GLY A 64 25.62 -25.67 12.21
C GLY A 64 25.79 -24.22 12.69
N PHE A 65 24.93 -23.28 12.35
CA PHE A 65 25.22 -21.84 12.50
C PHE A 65 24.56 -21.15 13.69
N GLY A 66 23.93 -21.90 14.62
CA GLY A 66 23.19 -21.27 15.73
C GLY A 66 22.25 -20.20 15.19
N LEU A 67 21.34 -20.61 14.32
CA LEU A 67 20.45 -19.71 13.58
C LEU A 67 19.54 -18.94 14.55
N PRO A 68 19.16 -17.70 14.20
CA PRO A 68 18.26 -16.89 15.02
C PRO A 68 16.86 -17.49 15.10
N GLU A 69 16.11 -17.07 16.11
CA GLU A 69 14.66 -17.23 16.13
C GLU A 69 14.05 -16.59 14.88
N GLY A 70 12.93 -17.11 14.37
CA GLY A 70 12.33 -16.68 13.10
C GLY A 70 12.84 -17.44 11.88
N ILE A 71 13.54 -18.55 12.09
CA ILE A 71 13.88 -19.55 11.07
C ILE A 71 13.20 -20.85 11.44
N VAL A 72 12.60 -21.52 10.45
CA VAL A 72 12.01 -22.86 10.67
C VAL A 72 13.09 -23.83 11.09
N PRO A 73 13.05 -24.39 12.31
CA PRO A 73 14.13 -25.22 12.83
C PRO A 73 14.15 -26.60 12.17
N LEU A 74 15.33 -27.16 12.04
CA LEU A 74 15.56 -28.56 11.64
C LEU A 74 15.46 -29.46 12.87
N LEU A 75 14.61 -30.49 12.82
CA LEU A 75 14.38 -31.43 13.90
C LEU A 75 15.10 -32.77 13.69
N ASP A 76 15.16 -33.25 12.46
CA ASP A 76 15.78 -34.52 12.09
C ASP A 76 16.26 -34.46 10.65
N SER A 77 17.25 -35.27 10.27
CA SER A 77 17.72 -35.30 8.88
C SER A 77 18.52 -36.56 8.56
N TYR A 78 18.55 -36.90 7.28
CA TYR A 78 19.32 -37.98 6.74
C TYR A 78 19.96 -37.58 5.41
N ILE A 79 21.28 -37.84 5.32
CA ILE A 79 22.07 -37.73 4.08
C ILE A 79 22.64 -39.11 3.78
N PRO A 80 22.17 -39.80 2.72
CA PRO A 80 22.60 -41.16 2.40
C PRO A 80 24.01 -41.16 1.82
N GLN A 81 24.73 -42.26 2.05
CA GLN A 81 26.02 -42.49 1.40
C GLN A 81 25.88 -42.67 -0.13
N ASN A 82 24.75 -43.18 -0.59
CA ASN A 82 24.45 -43.36 -2.01
C ASN A 82 23.13 -42.71 -2.39
N PRO A 83 23.13 -41.43 -2.83
CA PRO A 83 21.91 -40.66 -3.16
C PRO A 83 21.17 -41.18 -4.40
N LYS A 84 21.74 -42.14 -5.17
CA LYS A 84 21.06 -42.83 -6.25
C LYS A 84 20.08 -43.89 -5.77
N LYS A 85 20.41 -44.53 -4.60
CA LYS A 85 19.57 -45.56 -4.02
C LYS A 85 18.57 -45.03 -3.00
N GLU A 86 18.99 -44.09 -2.19
CA GLU A 86 18.21 -43.48 -1.11
C GLU A 86 18.17 -42.00 -1.28
N ARG A 87 17.13 -41.35 -0.78
CA ARG A 87 16.94 -39.90 -0.90
C ARG A 87 17.33 -39.19 0.40
N PRO A 88 18.04 -38.07 0.32
CA PRO A 88 18.20 -37.21 1.48
C PRO A 88 16.87 -36.54 1.85
N TRP A 89 16.67 -36.37 3.16
CA TRP A 89 15.51 -35.73 3.70
C TRP A 89 15.86 -35.01 5.01
N TYR A 90 14.98 -34.05 5.36
CA TYR A 90 14.99 -33.47 6.70
C TYR A 90 13.57 -33.19 7.18
N VAL A 91 13.42 -33.16 8.52
CA VAL A 91 12.16 -32.93 9.23
C VAL A 91 12.19 -31.61 9.95
N MET A 92 11.09 -30.91 9.90
CA MET A 92 10.84 -29.62 10.51
C MET A 92 9.46 -29.61 11.19
N PRO A 93 9.14 -28.65 12.08
CA PRO A 93 7.79 -28.47 12.59
C PRO A 93 6.78 -28.34 11.43
N LEU A 94 5.54 -28.78 11.69
CA LEU A 94 4.44 -28.49 10.78
C LEU A 94 4.07 -27.01 10.93
N ALA A 95 4.20 -26.25 9.86
CA ALA A 95 3.95 -24.83 9.82
C ALA A 95 2.97 -24.48 8.68
N THR A 96 2.25 -23.39 8.83
CA THR A 96 1.26 -22.93 7.83
C THR A 96 1.90 -21.93 6.87
N PRO A 97 1.69 -22.03 5.53
CA PRO A 97 2.13 -20.99 4.59
C PRO A 97 1.57 -19.62 4.98
N TYR A 98 2.43 -18.61 4.99
CA TYR A 98 2.01 -17.26 5.40
C TYR A 98 0.90 -16.69 4.51
N MET A 99 0.96 -16.98 3.20
CA MET A 99 -0.03 -16.51 2.24
C MET A 99 -1.44 -17.07 2.46
N ASP A 100 -1.57 -18.20 3.15
CA ASP A 100 -2.86 -18.78 3.49
C ASP A 100 -3.57 -18.01 4.65
N LEU A 101 -2.80 -17.25 5.43
CA LEU A 101 -3.26 -16.52 6.61
C LEU A 101 -3.33 -15.00 6.40
N VAL A 102 -2.68 -14.48 5.35
CA VAL A 102 -2.51 -13.03 5.17
C VAL A 102 -3.78 -12.31 4.73
N GLN A 103 -4.72 -13.01 4.10
CA GLN A 103 -5.96 -12.41 3.56
C GLN A 103 -6.81 -11.73 4.65
N ASP A 104 -6.75 -12.21 5.89
CA ASP A 104 -7.48 -11.66 7.02
C ASP A 104 -6.68 -10.66 7.85
N LYS A 105 -5.41 -10.40 7.48
CA LYS A 105 -4.53 -9.51 8.23
C LYS A 105 -4.71 -8.05 7.84
N GLN A 106 -4.69 -7.18 8.83
CA GLN A 106 -4.62 -5.74 8.59
C GLN A 106 -3.21 -5.33 8.15
N PRO A 107 -3.05 -4.25 7.39
CA PRO A 107 -1.74 -3.75 6.97
C PRO A 107 -0.74 -3.54 8.11
N PHE A 108 -1.21 -3.17 9.31
CA PHE A 108 -0.38 -3.04 10.52
C PHE A 108 0.20 -4.37 11.01
N ASP A 109 -0.57 -5.45 10.90
CA ASP A 109 -0.09 -6.79 11.26
C ASP A 109 0.93 -7.29 10.25
N VAL A 110 0.71 -7.02 8.97
CA VAL A 110 1.68 -7.30 7.91
C VAL A 110 2.99 -6.54 8.17
N ALA A 111 2.92 -5.25 8.50
CA ALA A 111 4.12 -4.47 8.83
C ALA A 111 4.89 -5.06 10.03
N ARG A 112 4.18 -5.51 11.08
CA ARG A 112 4.78 -6.17 12.25
C ARG A 112 5.47 -7.49 11.87
N ASP A 113 4.83 -8.30 11.03
CA ASP A 113 5.40 -9.55 10.54
C ASP A 113 6.69 -9.31 9.74
N PHE A 114 6.68 -8.29 8.87
CA PHE A 114 7.87 -7.92 8.07
C PHE A 114 8.98 -7.29 8.91
N GLN A 115 8.67 -6.60 10.01
CA GLN A 115 9.68 -6.22 10.99
C GLN A 115 10.36 -7.46 11.61
N GLY A 116 9.58 -8.50 11.95
CA GLY A 116 10.11 -9.77 12.43
C GLY A 116 11.05 -10.44 11.43
N LEU A 117 10.62 -10.55 10.17
CA LEU A 117 11.44 -11.08 9.07
C LEU A 117 12.73 -10.28 8.86
N ALA A 118 12.63 -8.93 8.91
CA ALA A 118 13.81 -8.07 8.76
C ALA A 118 14.80 -8.23 9.92
N ARG A 119 14.32 -8.39 11.17
CA ARG A 119 15.20 -8.70 12.33
C ARG A 119 15.90 -10.03 12.16
N THR A 120 15.19 -11.08 11.70
CA THR A 120 15.77 -12.38 11.40
C THR A 120 16.85 -12.29 10.32
N LEU A 121 16.58 -11.57 9.21
CA LEU A 121 17.57 -11.34 8.16
C LEU A 121 18.76 -10.52 8.64
N SER A 122 18.57 -9.50 9.47
CA SER A 122 19.64 -8.70 10.05
C SER A 122 20.60 -9.59 10.87
N GLN A 123 20.07 -10.51 11.66
CA GLN A 123 20.88 -11.45 12.44
C GLN A 123 21.65 -12.44 11.55
N LEU A 124 21.07 -12.90 10.42
CA LEU A 124 21.77 -13.69 9.42
C LEU A 124 22.91 -12.90 8.75
N HIS A 125 22.60 -11.68 8.30
CA HIS A 125 23.57 -10.80 7.63
C HIS A 125 24.76 -10.46 8.53
N ASN A 126 24.54 -10.29 9.84
CA ASN A 126 25.61 -10.07 10.83
C ASN A 126 26.53 -11.30 10.99
N LYS A 127 26.05 -12.49 10.64
CA LYS A 127 26.88 -13.73 10.55
C LYS A 127 27.50 -13.93 9.16
N GLY A 128 27.34 -12.95 8.25
CA GLY A 128 27.80 -13.04 6.86
C GLY A 128 26.96 -13.98 5.98
N ILE A 129 25.77 -14.40 6.45
CA ILE A 129 24.87 -15.31 5.74
C ILE A 129 23.84 -14.50 4.99
N SER A 130 23.66 -14.73 3.68
CA SER A 130 22.57 -14.19 2.88
C SER A 130 21.64 -15.29 2.40
N HIS A 131 20.33 -15.04 2.43
CA HIS A 131 19.31 -16.04 2.11
C HIS A 131 19.16 -16.27 0.60
N ARG A 132 19.13 -15.20 -0.19
CA ARG A 132 19.13 -15.16 -1.66
C ARG A 132 17.85 -15.68 -2.35
N ASP A 133 16.82 -16.07 -1.58
CA ASP A 133 15.53 -16.53 -2.11
C ASP A 133 14.36 -16.02 -1.23
N ILE A 134 14.40 -14.75 -0.85
CA ILE A 134 13.32 -14.10 -0.09
C ILE A 134 12.12 -13.90 -1.02
N LYS A 135 11.00 -14.52 -0.64
CA LYS A 135 9.71 -14.42 -1.34
C LYS A 135 8.58 -14.91 -0.43
N PRO A 136 7.32 -14.50 -0.63
CA PRO A 136 6.20 -14.90 0.23
C PRO A 136 6.01 -16.41 0.35
N ALA A 137 6.32 -17.18 -0.71
CA ALA A 137 6.24 -18.64 -0.69
C ALA A 137 7.21 -19.33 0.30
N ASN A 138 8.26 -18.62 0.74
CA ASN A 138 9.25 -19.09 1.71
C ASN A 138 8.98 -18.55 3.13
N PHE A 139 7.85 -17.91 3.37
CA PHE A 139 7.40 -17.46 4.68
C PHE A 139 6.40 -18.46 5.24
N LEU A 140 6.70 -19.03 6.40
CA LEU A 140 5.85 -19.97 7.12
C LEU A 140 5.50 -19.41 8.49
N VAL A 141 4.31 -19.74 8.99
CA VAL A 141 3.89 -19.37 10.35
C VAL A 141 4.04 -20.57 11.28
N LEU A 142 4.82 -20.37 12.32
CA LEU A 142 5.06 -21.32 13.39
C LEU A 142 4.82 -20.62 14.73
N ASP A 143 3.96 -21.15 15.59
CA ASP A 143 3.64 -20.60 16.91
C ASP A 143 3.27 -19.08 16.84
N ALA A 144 2.43 -18.70 15.86
CA ALA A 144 2.01 -17.35 15.56
C ALA A 144 3.14 -16.37 15.10
N GLN A 145 4.35 -16.85 14.89
CA GLN A 145 5.47 -16.08 14.37
C GLN A 145 5.72 -16.40 12.90
N VAL A 146 5.97 -15.37 12.07
CA VAL A 146 6.39 -15.56 10.68
C VAL A 146 7.89 -15.90 10.66
N CYS A 147 8.22 -17.03 10.01
CA CYS A 147 9.55 -17.59 9.94
C CYS A 147 10.04 -17.73 8.49
N LEU A 148 11.33 -17.57 8.28
CA LEU A 148 12.01 -17.87 7.01
C LEU A 148 12.22 -19.37 6.86
N SER A 149 12.03 -19.88 5.64
CA SER A 149 12.26 -21.26 5.25
C SER A 149 13.01 -21.34 3.92
N ASP A 150 13.45 -22.51 3.52
CA ASP A 150 14.13 -22.82 2.25
C ASP A 150 15.49 -22.12 2.06
N PHE A 151 16.50 -22.67 2.75
CA PHE A 151 17.89 -22.23 2.70
C PHE A 151 18.71 -22.85 1.56
N GLY A 152 18.07 -23.39 0.54
CA GLY A 152 18.73 -24.07 -0.60
C GLY A 152 19.60 -23.18 -1.49
N LEU A 153 19.48 -21.85 -1.38
CA LEU A 153 20.28 -20.89 -2.16
C LEU A 153 21.20 -20.02 -1.29
N VAL A 154 21.28 -20.31 -0.01
CA VAL A 154 22.05 -19.54 0.96
C VAL A 154 23.54 -19.44 0.58
N LYS A 155 24.12 -18.26 0.79
CA LYS A 155 25.56 -18.04 0.72
C LYS A 155 26.10 -17.82 2.14
N ILE A 156 27.10 -18.61 2.51
CA ILE A 156 27.81 -18.52 3.79
C ILE A 156 29.23 -18.01 3.56
N PRO A 157 29.87 -17.40 4.57
CA PRO A 157 31.28 -17.01 4.48
C PRO A 157 32.18 -18.19 4.07
N ASP A 158 33.16 -17.91 3.27
CA ASP A 158 34.23 -18.85 2.86
C ASP A 158 33.77 -20.11 2.11
N ALA A 159 32.52 -20.21 1.69
CA ALA A 159 32.04 -21.32 0.90
C ALA A 159 31.93 -20.97 -0.59
N GLU A 160 32.41 -21.84 -1.47
CA GLU A 160 32.16 -21.73 -2.91
C GLU A 160 30.67 -21.71 -3.20
N GLY A 161 30.21 -20.66 -3.91
CA GLY A 161 28.80 -20.49 -4.26
C GLY A 161 28.34 -21.55 -5.26
N ILE A 162 27.30 -22.31 -4.92
CA ILE A 162 26.60 -23.15 -5.88
C ILE A 162 25.63 -22.21 -6.65
N THR A 163 26.07 -21.71 -7.80
CA THR A 163 25.32 -20.69 -8.55
C THR A 163 24.36 -21.34 -9.55
N PRO A 164 23.08 -21.01 -9.56
CA PRO A 164 22.13 -21.53 -10.54
C PRO A 164 22.23 -20.81 -11.89
N GLU A 165 22.30 -21.54 -12.97
CA GLU A 165 22.27 -20.98 -14.33
C GLU A 165 20.86 -20.57 -14.80
N ARG A 166 19.79 -21.12 -14.23
CA ARG A 166 18.38 -20.79 -14.60
C ARG A 166 17.45 -20.88 -13.39
N ARG A 167 16.44 -20.01 -13.34
CA ARG A 167 15.45 -19.91 -12.27
C ARG A 167 14.01 -19.93 -12.79
N ASP A 168 13.09 -20.38 -11.92
CA ASP A 168 11.65 -20.44 -12.17
C ASP A 168 11.01 -19.05 -12.23
N VAL A 169 9.89 -18.95 -12.98
CA VAL A 169 9.16 -17.72 -13.24
C VAL A 169 8.69 -16.98 -11.98
N GLY A 170 8.39 -17.69 -10.88
CA GLY A 170 7.93 -17.08 -9.62
C GLY A 170 9.00 -16.25 -8.90
N ALA A 171 10.24 -16.67 -8.91
CA ALA A 171 11.36 -15.93 -8.31
C ALA A 171 11.70 -14.65 -9.12
N LYS A 172 11.30 -14.57 -10.38
CA LYS A 172 11.61 -13.45 -11.28
C LYS A 172 11.14 -12.11 -10.72
N PHE A 173 10.00 -12.05 -10.07
CA PHE A 173 9.37 -10.80 -9.60
C PHE A 173 9.88 -10.30 -8.24
N THR A 174 10.55 -11.14 -7.45
CA THR A 174 11.16 -10.73 -6.17
C THR A 174 12.68 -10.60 -6.25
N MET A 175 13.31 -11.21 -7.26
CA MET A 175 14.77 -11.28 -7.38
C MET A 175 15.39 -9.95 -7.80
N ALA A 176 16.42 -9.53 -7.08
CA ALA A 176 17.20 -8.34 -7.39
C ALA A 176 17.91 -8.43 -8.76
N PRO A 177 18.06 -7.30 -9.49
CA PRO A 177 18.62 -7.29 -10.84
C PRO A 177 20.04 -7.86 -10.92
N GLU A 178 20.90 -7.57 -9.95
CA GLU A 178 22.27 -8.08 -9.86
C GLU A 178 22.31 -9.59 -9.70
N MET A 179 21.34 -10.18 -9.00
CA MET A 179 21.22 -11.61 -8.85
C MET A 179 20.84 -12.35 -10.14
N ARG A 180 20.27 -11.61 -11.11
CA ARG A 180 19.98 -12.16 -12.45
C ARG A 180 21.18 -12.05 -13.38
N ARG A 181 22.02 -11.00 -13.22
CA ARG A 181 23.13 -10.67 -14.12
C ARG A 181 24.43 -11.37 -13.72
N THR A 182 24.84 -11.20 -12.45
CA THR A 182 26.13 -11.66 -11.94
C THR A 182 25.99 -12.28 -10.55
N PRO A 183 25.23 -13.39 -10.40
CA PRO A 183 24.87 -13.94 -9.08
C PRO A 183 26.07 -14.39 -8.23
N SER A 184 27.22 -14.69 -8.85
CA SER A 184 28.47 -15.06 -8.14
C SER A 184 29.15 -13.86 -7.47
N GLU A 185 29.04 -12.68 -8.08
CA GLU A 185 29.70 -11.44 -7.63
C GLU A 185 28.79 -10.58 -6.72
N ALA A 186 27.47 -10.76 -6.85
CA ALA A 186 26.48 -9.97 -6.14
C ALA A 186 26.56 -10.17 -4.62
N ASP A 187 26.44 -9.06 -3.87
CA ASP A 187 26.21 -9.13 -2.42
C ASP A 187 24.77 -9.60 -2.15
N GLY A 188 24.64 -10.85 -1.72
CA GLY A 188 23.33 -11.44 -1.43
C GLY A 188 22.56 -10.73 -0.32
N ARG A 189 23.23 -10.02 0.59
CA ARG A 189 22.59 -9.27 1.68
C ARG A 189 21.81 -8.08 1.15
N LEU A 190 22.36 -7.33 0.20
CA LEU A 190 21.68 -6.23 -0.48
C LEU A 190 20.55 -6.74 -1.38
N ALA A 191 20.72 -7.92 -1.98
CA ALA A 191 19.67 -8.57 -2.75
C ALA A 191 18.50 -9.05 -1.87
N ASP A 192 18.76 -9.51 -0.64
CA ASP A 192 17.72 -9.90 0.32
C ASP A 192 16.84 -8.71 0.72
N ILE A 193 17.40 -7.50 0.87
CA ILE A 193 16.65 -6.26 1.15
C ILE A 193 15.68 -5.95 0.01
N TYR A 194 16.16 -6.00 -1.24
CA TYR A 194 15.32 -5.80 -2.42
C TYR A 194 14.17 -6.82 -2.46
N SER A 195 14.48 -8.08 -2.23
CA SER A 195 13.49 -9.15 -2.28
C SER A 195 12.47 -9.07 -1.14
N LEU A 196 12.88 -8.59 0.04
CA LEU A 196 12.01 -8.36 1.19
C LEU A 196 11.00 -7.24 0.88
N ALA A 197 11.46 -6.11 0.31
CA ALA A 197 10.59 -5.00 -0.08
C ALA A 197 9.57 -5.40 -1.17
N LYS A 198 10.01 -6.17 -2.17
CA LYS A 198 9.09 -6.75 -3.18
C LYS A 198 8.04 -7.66 -2.55
N SER A 199 8.47 -8.48 -1.58
CA SER A 199 7.57 -9.38 -0.85
C SER A 199 6.57 -8.59 0.01
N LEU A 200 7.00 -7.51 0.65
CA LEU A 200 6.11 -6.61 1.40
C LEU A 200 5.03 -6.03 0.50
N TRP A 201 5.40 -5.52 -0.68
CA TRP A 201 4.45 -5.00 -1.63
C TRP A 201 3.43 -6.06 -2.10
N ILE A 202 3.90 -7.29 -2.44
CA ILE A 202 3.02 -8.40 -2.83
C ILE A 202 1.98 -8.66 -1.74
N VAL A 203 2.42 -8.76 -0.49
CA VAL A 203 1.55 -9.08 0.64
C VAL A 203 0.56 -7.94 0.92
N LEU A 204 1.01 -6.68 0.94
CA LEU A 204 0.15 -5.52 1.19
C LEU A 204 -0.90 -5.30 0.10
N THR A 205 -0.58 -5.65 -1.14
CA THR A 205 -1.50 -5.45 -2.28
C THR A 205 -2.36 -6.65 -2.61
N GLY A 206 -2.07 -7.82 -2.03
CA GLY A 206 -2.74 -9.08 -2.34
C GLY A 206 -2.52 -9.56 -3.78
N LYS A 207 -1.51 -9.05 -4.49
CA LYS A 207 -1.18 -9.48 -5.84
C LYS A 207 -0.42 -10.80 -5.82
N GLU A 208 -0.69 -11.66 -6.82
CA GLU A 208 0.04 -12.94 -6.96
C GLU A 208 1.51 -12.73 -7.36
N LEU A 209 1.78 -11.68 -8.13
CA LEU A 209 3.09 -11.37 -8.69
C LEU A 209 3.53 -9.97 -8.28
N GLY A 210 4.83 -9.80 -8.06
CA GLY A 210 5.44 -8.48 -7.88
C GLY A 210 5.52 -7.69 -9.19
N PHE A 211 5.89 -6.44 -9.08
CA PHE A 211 6.15 -5.53 -10.21
C PHE A 211 7.58 -5.71 -10.76
N ASP A 212 7.84 -5.27 -11.99
CA ASP A 212 9.19 -5.22 -12.57
C ASP A 212 9.93 -3.93 -12.16
N GLY A 213 11.25 -4.04 -11.99
CA GLY A 213 12.11 -2.88 -11.71
C GLY A 213 11.94 -2.26 -10.33
N GLN A 214 12.27 -0.97 -10.25
CA GLN A 214 12.16 -0.15 -9.05
C GLN A 214 10.70 0.28 -8.81
N TYR A 215 10.33 0.43 -7.55
CA TYR A 215 9.01 0.95 -7.17
C TYR A 215 8.89 2.44 -7.47
N ASP A 216 7.77 2.84 -8.07
CA ASP A 216 7.37 4.25 -8.25
C ASP A 216 5.92 4.45 -7.79
N PRO A 217 5.69 5.20 -6.70
CA PRO A 217 4.36 5.42 -6.14
C PRO A 217 3.40 6.17 -7.06
N ARG A 218 3.91 6.84 -8.08
CA ARG A 218 3.11 7.63 -9.05
C ARG A 218 2.48 6.78 -10.15
N THR A 219 2.83 5.51 -10.23
CA THR A 219 2.37 4.57 -11.25
C THR A 219 1.25 3.66 -10.74
N SER A 220 0.79 2.74 -11.56
CA SER A 220 -0.24 1.75 -11.20
C SER A 220 0.17 0.80 -10.06
N ILE A 221 1.46 0.70 -9.74
CA ILE A 221 1.96 -0.09 -8.63
C ILE A 221 1.98 0.67 -7.29
N GLY A 222 1.70 1.98 -7.30
CA GLY A 222 1.65 2.79 -6.08
C GLY A 222 0.68 2.23 -5.04
N LEU A 223 1.10 2.16 -3.77
CA LEU A 223 0.30 1.59 -2.67
C LEU A 223 -1.06 2.26 -2.49
N ARG A 224 -1.19 3.54 -2.82
CA ARG A 224 -2.47 4.28 -2.77
C ARG A 224 -3.59 3.66 -3.63
N ASN A 225 -3.24 2.84 -4.62
CA ASN A 225 -4.22 2.13 -5.44
C ASN A 225 -4.79 0.87 -4.76
N TYR A 226 -4.22 0.47 -3.63
CA TYR A 226 -4.56 -0.75 -2.90
C TYR A 226 -4.92 -0.51 -1.44
N LEU A 227 -4.29 0.50 -0.82
CA LEU A 227 -4.49 0.85 0.58
C LEU A 227 -5.13 2.24 0.67
N SER A 228 -6.35 2.29 1.18
CA SER A 228 -7.06 3.53 1.49
C SER A 228 -6.93 3.88 2.98
N ASN A 229 -7.04 5.16 3.31
CA ASN A 229 -7.05 5.68 4.69
C ASN A 229 -5.75 5.51 5.48
N TYR A 230 -4.61 5.46 4.79
CA TYR A 230 -3.27 5.46 5.38
C TYR A 230 -2.43 6.60 4.81
N TYR A 231 -1.59 7.18 5.65
CA TYR A 231 -0.47 8.01 5.21
C TYR A 231 0.64 7.09 4.70
N LEU A 232 0.89 7.11 3.40
CA LEU A 232 1.71 6.09 2.73
C LEU A 232 3.14 6.53 2.42
N THR A 233 3.44 7.82 2.53
CA THR A 233 4.75 8.38 2.14
C THR A 233 5.94 7.61 2.73
N PRO A 234 5.98 7.23 4.03
CA PRO A 234 7.11 6.45 4.55
C PRO A 234 7.25 5.06 3.89
N LEU A 235 6.14 4.38 3.58
CA LEU A 235 6.19 3.09 2.87
C LEU A 235 6.59 3.25 1.40
N ASP A 236 6.09 4.27 0.73
CA ASP A 236 6.43 4.57 -0.66
C ASP A 236 7.93 4.86 -0.80
N ASP A 237 8.48 5.67 0.09
CA ASP A 237 9.91 5.99 0.13
C ASP A 237 10.76 4.75 0.45
N LEU A 238 10.33 3.94 1.43
CA LEU A 238 11.00 2.70 1.78
C LEU A 238 11.05 1.73 0.61
N LEU A 239 9.91 1.48 -0.05
CA LEU A 239 9.84 0.57 -1.19
C LEU A 239 10.67 1.09 -2.37
N SER A 240 10.64 2.41 -2.64
CA SER A 240 11.45 3.03 -3.70
C SER A 240 12.94 2.85 -3.43
N ALA A 241 13.40 3.14 -2.20
CA ALA A 241 14.79 3.02 -1.81
C ALA A 241 15.27 1.56 -1.78
N CYS A 242 14.49 0.65 -1.20
CA CYS A 242 14.85 -0.78 -1.13
C CYS A 242 14.90 -1.46 -2.49
N THR A 243 14.14 -0.98 -3.46
CA THR A 243 14.11 -1.54 -4.83
C THR A 243 15.00 -0.79 -5.81
N ASP A 244 15.92 0.07 -5.32
CA ASP A 244 16.88 0.76 -6.16
C ASP A 244 17.71 -0.22 -7.00
N HIS A 245 17.99 0.19 -8.26
CA HIS A 245 18.81 -0.57 -9.19
C HIS A 245 20.26 -0.71 -8.73
N GLU A 246 20.77 0.32 -8.05
CA GLU A 246 22.10 0.30 -7.46
C GLU A 246 22.04 -0.35 -6.06
N PRO A 247 22.63 -1.54 -5.86
CA PRO A 247 22.52 -2.25 -4.60
C PRO A 247 23.01 -1.45 -3.38
N THR A 248 24.08 -0.66 -3.57
CA THR A 248 24.71 0.13 -2.49
C THR A 248 23.90 1.35 -2.08
N ALA A 249 22.91 1.77 -2.89
CA ALA A 249 21.97 2.84 -2.55
C ALA A 249 20.82 2.36 -1.65
N ARG A 250 20.63 1.04 -1.53
CA ARG A 250 19.55 0.47 -0.71
C ARG A 250 19.81 0.70 0.78
N PRO A 251 18.76 1.00 1.57
CA PRO A 251 18.90 1.21 3.01
C PRO A 251 19.25 -0.09 3.74
N THR A 252 19.63 0.05 5.00
CA THR A 252 19.89 -1.09 5.89
C THR A 252 18.57 -1.74 6.35
N LEU A 253 18.63 -2.98 6.83
CA LEU A 253 17.48 -3.64 7.47
C LEU A 253 17.04 -2.93 8.76
N GLU A 254 17.94 -2.26 9.46
CA GLU A 254 17.58 -1.43 10.62
C GLU A 254 16.68 -0.27 10.19
N HIS A 255 17.04 0.43 9.12
CA HIS A 255 16.19 1.48 8.56
C HIS A 255 14.84 0.92 8.08
N PHE A 256 14.82 -0.26 7.47
CA PHE A 256 13.57 -0.93 7.07
C PHE A 256 12.66 -1.17 8.28
N ILE A 257 13.21 -1.66 9.39
CA ILE A 257 12.47 -1.92 10.64
C ILE A 257 11.91 -0.63 11.24
N THR A 258 12.77 0.41 11.39
CA THR A 258 12.36 1.68 11.99
C THR A 258 11.31 2.40 11.15
N THR A 259 11.44 2.39 9.83
CA THR A 259 10.43 3.00 8.95
C THR A 259 9.06 2.32 9.04
N LEU A 260 9.02 0.99 9.13
CA LEU A 260 7.74 0.28 9.36
C LEU A 260 7.14 0.60 10.73
N GLU A 261 7.95 0.80 11.76
CA GLU A 261 7.52 1.21 13.10
C GLU A 261 6.93 2.63 13.06
N GLU A 262 7.68 3.59 12.54
CA GLU A 262 7.25 4.97 12.34
C GLU A 262 5.95 5.05 11.52
N TRP A 263 5.85 4.28 10.42
CA TRP A 263 4.64 4.25 9.62
C TRP A 263 3.42 3.77 10.41
N ARG A 264 3.58 2.75 11.25
CA ARG A 264 2.50 2.27 12.11
C ARG A 264 2.12 3.31 13.15
N ASP A 265 3.09 3.91 13.81
CA ASP A 265 2.87 4.92 14.86
C ASP A 265 2.16 6.16 14.31
N ILE A 266 2.55 6.64 13.12
CA ILE A 266 1.88 7.75 12.43
C ILE A 266 0.41 7.41 12.13
N ASN A 267 0.11 6.19 11.70
CA ASN A 267 -1.22 5.80 11.26
C ASN A 267 -2.12 5.23 12.38
N ASP A 268 -1.58 4.95 13.57
CA ASP A 268 -2.34 4.44 14.71
C ASP A 268 -3.27 5.53 15.28
N ASP A 269 -2.86 6.79 15.22
CA ASP A 269 -3.63 7.95 15.67
C ASP A 269 -4.02 8.87 14.51
N PHE A 270 -5.33 9.18 14.42
CA PHE A 270 -5.85 10.04 13.35
C PHE A 270 -5.23 11.44 13.36
N ASP A 271 -5.08 12.06 14.51
CA ASP A 271 -4.57 13.44 14.60
C ASP A 271 -3.08 13.50 14.22
N THR A 272 -2.30 12.51 14.61
CA THR A 272 -0.90 12.36 14.20
C THR A 272 -0.80 12.20 12.68
N ARG A 273 -1.58 11.29 12.09
CA ARG A 273 -1.63 11.09 10.63
C ARG A 273 -2.03 12.36 9.90
N ASN A 274 -3.10 13.00 10.34
CA ASN A 274 -3.59 14.25 9.77
C ASN A 274 -2.53 15.36 9.80
N GLY A 275 -1.79 15.49 10.90
CA GLY A 275 -0.69 16.43 11.03
C GLY A 275 0.46 16.19 10.05
N HIS A 276 0.78 14.93 9.75
CA HIS A 276 1.78 14.56 8.75
C HIS A 276 1.27 14.86 7.32
N GLU A 277 0.05 14.47 6.99
CA GLU A 277 -0.58 14.77 5.69
C GLU A 277 -0.67 16.29 5.45
N TRP A 278 -1.06 17.07 6.45
CA TRP A 278 -1.10 18.53 6.33
C TRP A 278 0.27 19.15 6.07
N ARG A 279 1.30 18.69 6.77
CA ARG A 279 2.67 19.16 6.56
C ARG A 279 3.14 18.88 5.14
N GLU A 280 2.89 17.69 4.63
CA GLU A 280 3.22 17.31 3.25
C GLU A 280 2.47 18.16 2.22
N VAL A 281 1.17 18.42 2.43
CA VAL A 281 0.37 19.33 1.58
C VAL A 281 0.96 20.74 1.62
N ALA A 282 1.29 21.24 2.80
CA ALA A 282 1.87 22.58 2.94
C ALA A 282 3.24 22.70 2.25
N GLU A 283 4.12 21.71 2.37
CA GLU A 283 5.43 21.69 1.72
C GLU A 283 5.32 21.59 0.19
N LYS A 284 4.38 20.78 -0.33
CA LYS A 284 4.13 20.67 -1.78
C LYS A 284 3.60 21.98 -2.39
N ILE A 285 2.72 22.68 -1.67
CA ILE A 285 2.12 23.93 -2.16
C ILE A 285 3.05 25.12 -1.91
N PHE A 286 3.76 25.14 -0.79
CA PHE A 286 4.61 26.22 -0.33
C PHE A 286 6.03 25.74 -0.01
N PRO A 287 6.86 25.42 -1.01
CA PRO A 287 8.21 24.85 -0.78
C PRO A 287 9.16 25.76 -0.01
N LEU A 288 8.88 27.07 0.04
CA LEU A 288 9.67 28.06 0.80
C LEU A 288 9.08 28.40 2.16
N GLY A 289 8.06 27.64 2.59
CA GLY A 289 7.29 27.89 3.82
C GLY A 289 5.92 28.51 3.57
N ALA A 290 4.91 28.05 4.32
CA ALA A 290 3.54 28.52 4.16
C ALA A 290 3.41 29.99 4.63
N PRO A 291 2.86 30.87 3.78
CA PRO A 291 2.58 32.27 4.16
C PRO A 291 1.36 32.33 5.10
N ALA A 292 1.16 33.47 5.76
CA ALA A 292 -0.06 33.71 6.51
C ALA A 292 -1.30 33.66 5.62
N ARG A 293 -1.16 34.07 4.37
CA ARG A 293 -2.23 34.11 3.34
C ARG A 293 -1.68 33.83 1.96
N ALA A 294 -2.46 33.10 1.15
CA ALA A 294 -2.24 32.97 -0.29
C ALA A 294 -3.59 32.95 -1.03
N GLN A 295 -3.55 33.25 -2.33
CA GLN A 295 -4.71 33.11 -3.19
C GLN A 295 -4.32 32.71 -4.61
N TRP A 296 -5.19 31.94 -5.25
CA TRP A 296 -5.11 31.55 -6.66
C TRP A 296 -6.41 31.92 -7.35
N SER A 297 -6.34 32.52 -8.53
CA SER A 297 -7.48 32.84 -9.39
C SER A 297 -7.42 32.15 -10.75
N ASP A 298 -6.27 31.59 -11.11
CA ASP A 298 -6.14 30.74 -12.29
C ASP A 298 -6.71 29.34 -12.00
N ARG A 299 -7.63 28.88 -12.87
CA ARG A 299 -8.33 27.60 -12.69
C ARG A 299 -7.41 26.38 -12.65
N ARG A 300 -6.33 26.37 -13.44
CA ARG A 300 -5.38 25.26 -13.45
C ARG A 300 -4.59 25.21 -12.15
N GLN A 301 -4.21 26.37 -11.62
CA GLN A 301 -3.55 26.45 -10.32
C GLN A 301 -4.50 26.04 -9.19
N ILE A 302 -5.78 26.46 -9.24
CA ILE A 302 -6.81 26.04 -8.29
C ILE A 302 -6.94 24.50 -8.30
N CYS A 303 -7.12 23.89 -9.47
CA CYS A 303 -7.19 22.43 -9.60
C CYS A 303 -5.91 21.74 -9.08
N ALA A 304 -4.73 22.28 -9.38
CA ALA A 304 -3.47 21.73 -8.93
C ALA A 304 -3.36 21.72 -7.39
N VAL A 305 -3.73 22.82 -6.73
CA VAL A 305 -3.73 22.92 -5.26
C VAL A 305 -4.76 21.98 -4.64
N LEU A 306 -5.98 21.94 -5.18
CA LEU A 306 -7.03 21.04 -4.72
C LEU A 306 -6.63 19.57 -4.85
N ASN A 307 -5.94 19.18 -5.92
CA ASN A 307 -5.46 17.82 -6.12
C ASN A 307 -4.37 17.42 -5.13
N VAL A 308 -3.54 18.37 -4.68
CA VAL A 308 -2.59 18.09 -3.59
C VAL A 308 -3.33 17.74 -2.29
N ALA A 309 -4.39 18.48 -1.94
CA ALA A 309 -5.22 18.16 -0.78
C ALA A 309 -5.99 16.83 -0.99
N ALA A 310 -6.60 16.62 -2.16
CA ALA A 310 -7.35 15.41 -2.50
C ALA A 310 -6.54 14.12 -2.44
N SER A 311 -5.22 14.22 -2.63
CA SER A 311 -4.31 13.06 -2.54
C SER A 311 -4.12 12.52 -1.11
N ASN A 312 -4.61 13.23 -0.09
CA ASN A 312 -4.45 12.89 1.33
C ASN A 312 -5.81 12.60 1.96
N SER A 313 -6.00 11.41 2.47
CA SER A 313 -7.31 10.91 2.91
C SER A 313 -7.92 11.65 4.09
N SER A 314 -7.11 12.27 4.95
CA SER A 314 -7.61 13.07 6.08
C SER A 314 -7.93 14.52 5.69
N LEU A 315 -7.52 14.98 4.51
CA LEU A 315 -7.64 16.37 4.04
C LEU A 315 -8.53 16.52 2.82
N ASN A 316 -9.08 15.45 2.30
CA ASN A 316 -9.90 15.47 1.09
C ASN A 316 -11.39 15.74 1.35
N HIS A 317 -11.76 16.09 2.58
CA HIS A 317 -13.13 16.41 2.92
C HIS A 317 -13.42 17.89 2.70
N MET A 318 -14.37 18.18 1.81
CA MET A 318 -14.86 19.53 1.51
C MET A 318 -16.29 19.68 1.99
N PHE A 319 -16.64 20.88 2.48
CA PHE A 319 -18.02 21.21 2.87
C PHE A 319 -18.75 21.90 1.74
N TYR A 320 -20.00 21.45 1.54
CA TYR A 320 -20.89 22.01 0.50
C TYR A 320 -21.30 23.44 0.80
N PRO A 321 -21.51 24.26 -0.25
CA PRO A 321 -22.09 25.58 -0.10
C PRO A 321 -23.51 25.59 0.51
N THR A 322 -24.21 24.46 0.41
CA THR A 322 -25.59 24.26 0.92
C THR A 322 -25.65 23.61 2.30
N GLY A 323 -24.51 23.36 2.91
CA GLY A 323 -24.37 22.56 4.13
C GLY A 323 -24.06 21.09 3.82
N GLY A 324 -23.50 20.40 4.80
CA GLY A 324 -22.94 19.06 4.63
C GLY A 324 -21.56 19.05 3.98
N GLY A 325 -21.04 17.87 3.66
CA GLY A 325 -19.70 17.72 3.13
C GLY A 325 -19.60 16.61 2.09
N MET A 326 -18.50 16.62 1.36
CA MET A 326 -18.15 15.62 0.36
C MET A 326 -16.68 15.27 0.39
N THR A 327 -16.32 14.10 -0.13
CA THR A 327 -14.94 13.71 -0.37
C THR A 327 -14.50 14.21 -1.74
N LEU A 328 -13.44 15.01 -1.80
CA LEU A 328 -12.81 15.40 -3.04
C LEU A 328 -11.84 14.29 -3.48
N LEU A 329 -12.06 13.73 -4.66
CA LEU A 329 -11.16 12.73 -5.24
C LEU A 329 -10.19 13.33 -6.26
N GLU A 330 -10.70 14.31 -7.05
CA GLU A 330 -9.95 14.94 -8.13
C GLU A 330 -10.60 16.28 -8.50
N ALA A 331 -9.80 17.25 -8.92
CA ALA A 331 -10.24 18.50 -9.50
C ALA A 331 -9.63 18.67 -10.91
N ASP A 332 -10.45 19.04 -11.89
CA ASP A 332 -10.01 19.27 -13.27
C ASP A 332 -10.78 20.41 -13.91
N LEU A 333 -10.31 20.87 -15.08
CA LEU A 333 -11.06 21.83 -15.88
C LEU A 333 -12.34 21.18 -16.42
N ALA A 334 -13.46 21.85 -16.26
CA ALA A 334 -14.70 21.41 -16.89
C ALA A 334 -14.69 21.70 -18.40
N PRO A 335 -15.48 20.96 -19.21
CA PRO A 335 -15.68 21.28 -20.62
C PRO A 335 -16.26 22.69 -20.85
N GLU A 336 -17.06 23.16 -19.92
CA GLU A 336 -17.64 24.51 -19.94
C GLU A 336 -16.57 25.57 -19.66
N ALA A 337 -16.66 26.67 -20.43
CA ALA A 337 -15.74 27.79 -20.25
C ALA A 337 -15.87 28.38 -18.83
N ASP A 338 -14.72 28.70 -18.24
CA ASP A 338 -14.57 29.29 -16.91
C ASP A 338 -15.00 28.40 -15.72
N MET A 339 -15.27 27.12 -15.93
CA MET A 339 -15.64 26.16 -14.89
C MET A 339 -14.55 25.16 -14.59
N ILE A 340 -14.64 24.60 -13.38
CA ILE A 340 -13.91 23.41 -12.94
C ILE A 340 -14.90 22.32 -12.56
N GLN A 341 -14.46 21.08 -12.63
CA GLN A 341 -15.20 19.92 -12.15
C GLN A 341 -14.45 19.28 -10.98
N LEU A 342 -15.19 18.98 -9.92
CA LEU A 342 -14.71 18.30 -8.72
C LEU A 342 -15.30 16.89 -8.70
N LYS A 343 -14.50 15.87 -8.78
CA LYS A 343 -14.93 14.48 -8.69
C LYS A 343 -15.12 14.11 -7.23
N VAL A 344 -16.32 13.71 -6.85
CA VAL A 344 -16.69 13.39 -5.46
C VAL A 344 -16.99 11.90 -5.24
N SER A 345 -17.22 11.17 -6.31
CA SER A 345 -17.25 9.70 -6.32
C SER A 345 -16.91 9.20 -7.72
N GLU A 346 -16.95 7.88 -7.92
CA GLU A 346 -16.61 7.26 -9.22
C GLU A 346 -17.37 7.91 -10.39
N ARG A 347 -18.61 8.36 -10.17
CA ARG A 347 -19.52 8.90 -11.22
C ARG A 347 -20.15 10.23 -10.88
N MET A 348 -19.85 10.81 -9.73
CA MET A 348 -20.44 12.07 -9.29
C MET A 348 -19.43 13.20 -9.40
N TYR A 349 -19.84 14.28 -10.04
CA TYR A 349 -19.03 15.47 -10.26
C TYR A 349 -19.81 16.71 -9.84
N GLU A 350 -19.12 17.64 -9.19
CA GLU A 350 -19.61 19.00 -8.93
C GLU A 350 -18.97 19.94 -9.94
N ILE A 351 -19.76 20.67 -10.70
CA ILE A 351 -19.26 21.68 -11.64
C ILE A 351 -19.54 23.06 -11.07
N CYS A 352 -18.54 23.91 -11.03
CA CYS A 352 -18.65 25.26 -10.48
C CYS A 352 -17.73 26.24 -11.19
N CYS A 353 -18.07 27.52 -11.08
CA CYS A 353 -17.26 28.62 -11.59
C CYS A 353 -16.43 29.22 -10.45
N PRO A 354 -15.14 28.88 -10.32
CA PRO A 354 -14.32 29.40 -9.24
C PRO A 354 -14.05 30.90 -9.44
N GLU A 355 -14.17 31.67 -8.37
CA GLU A 355 -13.68 33.04 -8.31
C GLU A 355 -12.21 33.05 -7.90
N ARG A 356 -11.91 32.35 -6.80
CA ARG A 356 -10.58 32.18 -6.27
C ARG A 356 -10.54 31.05 -5.24
N LEU A 357 -9.35 30.53 -5.02
CA LEU A 357 -9.00 29.66 -3.88
C LEU A 357 -8.16 30.50 -2.91
N LEU A 358 -8.57 30.55 -1.64
CA LEU A 358 -7.86 31.22 -0.55
C LEU A 358 -7.19 30.21 0.34
N PHE A 359 -6.02 30.55 0.88
CA PHE A 359 -5.37 29.86 1.98
C PHE A 359 -5.17 30.82 3.14
N GLU A 360 -5.51 30.40 4.34
CA GLU A 360 -5.31 31.15 5.58
C GLU A 360 -4.60 30.25 6.61
N SER A 361 -3.60 30.81 7.26
CA SER A 361 -2.81 30.14 8.28
C SER A 361 -2.89 30.91 9.60
N TYR A 362 -3.01 30.16 10.70
CA TYR A 362 -3.10 30.67 12.07
C TYR A 362 -1.87 30.25 12.85
N PRO A 363 -0.86 31.14 13.05
CA PRO A 363 0.35 30.82 13.78
C PRO A 363 0.05 30.37 15.21
N GLY A 364 0.60 29.22 15.60
CA GLY A 364 0.37 28.63 16.93
C GLY A 364 -0.91 27.79 17.07
N GLN A 365 -1.77 27.79 16.06
CA GLN A 365 -3.03 27.05 16.03
C GLN A 365 -3.24 26.43 14.64
N PRO A 366 -2.33 25.53 14.20
CA PRO A 366 -2.33 25.01 12.83
C PRO A 366 -3.60 24.22 12.48
N GLU A 367 -4.34 23.72 13.46
CA GLU A 367 -5.62 23.03 13.29
C GLU A 367 -6.70 23.90 12.68
N TRP A 368 -6.58 25.23 12.75
CA TRP A 368 -7.51 26.19 12.17
C TRP A 368 -7.13 26.67 10.76
N ASN A 369 -6.01 26.20 10.22
CA ASN A 369 -5.65 26.52 8.84
C ASN A 369 -6.68 25.94 7.87
N TYR A 370 -6.96 26.69 6.79
CA TYR A 370 -7.93 26.23 5.80
C TYR A 370 -7.60 26.69 4.40
N PHE A 371 -8.15 25.94 3.43
CA PHE A 371 -8.41 26.39 2.06
C PHE A 371 -9.89 26.72 1.91
N ARG A 372 -10.21 27.81 1.21
CA ARG A 372 -11.58 28.20 0.89
C ARG A 372 -11.70 28.51 -0.59
N LEU A 373 -12.44 27.67 -1.31
CA LEU A 373 -12.80 27.89 -2.70
C LEU A 373 -14.04 28.73 -2.78
N GLU A 374 -13.94 29.97 -3.26
CA GLU A 374 -15.06 30.88 -3.48
C GLU A 374 -15.57 30.77 -4.92
N LEU A 375 -16.89 30.73 -5.08
CA LEU A 375 -17.58 30.49 -6.33
C LEU A 375 -18.32 31.74 -6.82
N ARG A 376 -18.25 31.98 -8.12
CA ARG A 376 -19.11 32.96 -8.78
C ARG A 376 -20.50 32.36 -9.06
N PRO A 377 -21.60 33.14 -8.93
CA PRO A 377 -22.93 32.71 -9.35
C PRO A 377 -22.93 32.37 -10.85
N ILE A 378 -23.47 31.20 -11.20
CA ILE A 378 -23.67 30.79 -12.59
C ILE A 378 -25.02 31.33 -13.11
N TYR A 379 -26.02 31.42 -12.23
CA TYR A 379 -27.35 31.90 -12.55
C TYR A 379 -27.48 33.35 -12.11
N PRO A 380 -28.12 34.21 -12.94
CA PRO A 380 -28.40 35.59 -12.54
C PRO A 380 -29.31 35.59 -11.29
N ALA A 381 -29.05 36.53 -10.37
CA ALA A 381 -29.94 36.77 -9.26
C ALA A 381 -31.35 37.18 -9.80
N LEU A 382 -32.36 36.47 -9.35
CA LEU A 382 -33.74 36.85 -9.66
C LEU A 382 -34.07 38.12 -8.85
N GLU A 383 -34.54 39.18 -9.53
CA GLU A 383 -34.94 40.42 -8.87
C GLU A 383 -35.97 40.13 -7.78
N GLY A 384 -35.67 40.57 -6.55
CA GLY A 384 -36.57 40.46 -5.40
C GLY A 384 -36.41 39.25 -4.50
N GLN A 385 -35.50 38.33 -4.79
CA GLN A 385 -35.17 37.23 -3.87
C GLN A 385 -34.04 37.62 -2.90
N ALA A 386 -34.23 37.31 -1.61
CA ALA A 386 -33.15 37.42 -0.63
C ALA A 386 -31.99 36.55 -1.06
N VAL A 387 -30.73 36.99 -0.84
CA VAL A 387 -29.49 36.36 -1.28
C VAL A 387 -29.38 34.89 -0.86
N GLY A 388 -30.16 34.41 0.10
CA GLY A 388 -30.20 33.02 0.57
C GLY A 388 -31.10 32.05 -0.21
N TYR A 389 -31.82 32.47 -1.25
CA TYR A 389 -32.76 31.66 -2.03
C TYR A 389 -32.39 31.49 -3.52
N LEU A 390 -31.18 31.80 -3.89
CA LEU A 390 -30.74 31.53 -5.26
C LEU A 390 -30.73 30.01 -5.49
N LYS A 391 -31.14 29.60 -6.71
CA LYS A 391 -30.92 28.19 -7.14
C LYS A 391 -29.42 27.91 -7.02
N THR A 392 -29.04 27.22 -5.97
CA THR A 392 -27.62 26.97 -5.62
C THR A 392 -27.07 25.73 -6.30
N SER A 393 -27.96 24.85 -6.82
CA SER A 393 -27.53 23.64 -7.51
C SER A 393 -28.56 23.19 -8.57
N GLU A 394 -28.07 22.48 -9.57
CA GLU A 394 -28.85 21.77 -10.57
C GLU A 394 -28.25 20.39 -10.79
N GLU A 395 -29.05 19.34 -10.57
CA GLU A 395 -28.62 17.97 -10.80
C GLU A 395 -28.92 17.53 -12.23
N LEU A 396 -27.90 17.05 -12.93
CA LEU A 396 -27.97 16.56 -14.28
C LEU A 396 -27.38 15.15 -14.37
N THR A 397 -27.89 14.35 -15.29
CA THR A 397 -27.35 13.02 -15.61
C THR A 397 -26.89 12.99 -17.06
N GLU A 398 -25.80 12.33 -17.33
CA GLU A 398 -25.31 12.08 -18.69
C GLU A 398 -26.24 11.09 -19.38
N VAL A 399 -27.09 11.57 -20.27
CA VAL A 399 -28.06 10.75 -21.01
C VAL A 399 -27.45 10.16 -22.27
N PHE A 400 -26.52 10.86 -22.91
CA PHE A 400 -25.63 10.39 -23.97
C PHE A 400 -24.21 10.90 -23.71
N PRO A 401 -23.16 10.30 -24.26
CA PRO A 401 -21.79 10.77 -24.05
C PRO A 401 -21.65 12.28 -24.28
N GLY A 402 -21.32 13.01 -23.21
CA GLY A 402 -21.18 14.48 -23.21
C GLY A 402 -22.49 15.28 -23.23
N VAL A 403 -23.66 14.65 -23.19
CA VAL A 403 -24.96 15.32 -23.15
C VAL A 403 -25.62 15.10 -21.81
N TYR A 404 -25.92 16.20 -21.10
CA TYR A 404 -26.47 16.20 -19.76
C TYR A 404 -27.88 16.77 -19.74
N ALA A 405 -28.81 16.12 -19.03
CA ALA A 405 -30.17 16.56 -18.84
C ALA A 405 -30.67 16.26 -17.42
N PRO A 406 -31.66 17.03 -16.88
CA PRO A 406 -32.40 16.64 -15.70
C PRO A 406 -33.04 15.24 -15.91
N LEU A 407 -32.91 14.36 -14.96
CA LEU A 407 -33.36 12.98 -15.11
C LEU A 407 -34.86 12.88 -15.31
N ASP A 408 -35.64 13.68 -14.57
CA ASP A 408 -37.09 13.70 -14.66
C ASP A 408 -37.60 14.19 -16.04
N ASP A 409 -36.94 15.17 -16.64
CA ASP A 409 -37.30 15.69 -17.97
C ASP A 409 -36.97 14.67 -19.06
N TRP A 410 -35.87 13.91 -18.92
CA TRP A 410 -35.45 12.87 -19.86
C TRP A 410 -36.42 11.70 -19.88
N PHE A 411 -36.91 11.25 -18.71
CA PHE A 411 -37.87 10.13 -18.62
C PHE A 411 -39.29 10.55 -19.03
N GLN A 412 -39.66 11.82 -18.92
CA GLN A 412 -41.01 12.33 -19.27
C GLN A 412 -41.16 12.63 -20.77
N ASN A 413 -40.06 12.96 -21.45
CA ASN A 413 -40.04 13.38 -22.84
C ASN A 413 -39.37 12.34 -23.76
N GLU A 414 -40.15 11.45 -24.38
CA GLU A 414 -39.77 10.57 -25.50
C GLU A 414 -38.85 9.37 -25.21
N HIS A 415 -38.27 9.26 -24.02
CA HIS A 415 -37.31 8.19 -23.67
C HIS A 415 -37.81 7.23 -22.56
N ALA A 416 -39.13 7.24 -22.29
CA ALA A 416 -39.73 6.37 -21.30
C ALA A 416 -39.52 4.87 -21.68
N GLY A 417 -38.60 4.19 -20.99
CA GLY A 417 -38.24 2.80 -21.21
C GLY A 417 -36.80 2.55 -21.68
N GLU A 418 -36.00 3.58 -21.95
CA GLU A 418 -34.58 3.45 -22.19
C GLU A 418 -33.81 3.37 -20.85
N GLU A 419 -32.96 2.36 -20.69
CA GLU A 419 -32.08 2.28 -19.52
C GLU A 419 -30.86 3.19 -19.73
N LEU A 420 -30.58 4.03 -18.74
CA LEU A 420 -29.33 4.80 -18.71
C LEU A 420 -28.13 3.85 -18.60
N SER A 421 -27.04 4.18 -19.30
CA SER A 421 -25.79 3.46 -19.15
C SER A 421 -25.40 3.36 -17.66
N HIS A 422 -25.00 2.19 -17.21
CA HIS A 422 -24.48 1.98 -15.87
C HIS A 422 -23.18 2.78 -15.61
N THR A 423 -22.58 3.38 -16.64
CA THR A 423 -21.43 4.27 -16.55
C THR A 423 -21.81 5.76 -16.60
N ALA A 424 -23.11 6.10 -16.70
CA ALA A 424 -23.58 7.47 -16.79
C ALA A 424 -23.06 8.34 -15.62
N ARG A 425 -22.54 9.53 -15.95
CA ARG A 425 -22.05 10.49 -14.96
C ARG A 425 -23.23 11.28 -14.40
N ARG A 426 -23.18 11.59 -13.10
CA ARG A 426 -24.05 12.54 -12.45
C ARG A 426 -23.28 13.83 -12.19
N VAL A 427 -23.87 14.95 -12.55
CA VAL A 427 -23.25 16.26 -12.46
C VAL A 427 -24.17 17.18 -11.66
N THR A 428 -23.63 17.81 -10.61
CA THR A 428 -24.30 18.88 -9.91
C THR A 428 -23.65 20.22 -10.29
N ARG A 429 -24.38 21.14 -10.88
CA ARG A 429 -23.93 22.51 -11.12
C ARG A 429 -24.16 23.35 -9.90
N LEU A 430 -23.11 23.93 -9.33
CA LEU A 430 -23.15 24.76 -8.13
C LEU A 430 -23.04 26.25 -8.51
N SER A 431 -23.94 27.06 -8.00
CA SER A 431 -24.02 28.50 -8.30
C SER A 431 -23.77 29.34 -7.05
N GLY A 432 -22.53 29.83 -6.94
CA GLY A 432 -22.13 30.69 -5.81
C GLY A 432 -21.81 29.90 -4.54
N GLY A 433 -21.51 30.62 -3.47
CA GLY A 433 -21.10 30.04 -2.19
C GLY A 433 -19.61 29.76 -2.08
N SER A 434 -19.24 28.89 -1.16
CA SER A 434 -17.83 28.51 -0.96
C SER A 434 -17.70 27.10 -0.42
N PHE A 435 -16.61 26.42 -0.80
CA PHE A 435 -16.14 25.19 -0.16
C PHE A 435 -15.00 25.49 0.80
N VAL A 436 -14.94 24.74 1.89
CA VAL A 436 -13.85 24.86 2.87
C VAL A 436 -13.23 23.50 3.12
N ILE A 437 -11.90 23.45 3.10
CA ILE A 437 -11.08 22.31 3.53
C ILE A 437 -10.25 22.80 4.72
N PHE A 438 -10.44 22.20 5.89
CA PHE A 438 -9.63 22.51 7.06
C PHE A 438 -8.41 21.58 7.13
N SER A 439 -7.36 22.05 7.81
CA SER A 439 -6.16 21.28 8.09
C SER A 439 -6.41 20.08 9.00
N THR A 440 -7.50 20.09 9.77
CA THR A 440 -7.92 18.97 10.59
C THR A 440 -9.44 18.85 10.63
N SER A 441 -9.94 17.63 10.62
CA SER A 441 -11.36 17.35 10.81
C SER A 441 -11.85 17.59 12.22
N SER A 442 -10.96 17.66 13.22
CA SER A 442 -11.33 17.90 14.63
C SER A 442 -12.00 19.27 14.85
N VAL A 443 -11.74 20.24 13.98
CA VAL A 443 -12.42 21.56 13.97
C VAL A 443 -13.93 21.41 13.83
N TYR A 444 -14.42 20.46 13.06
CA TYR A 444 -15.85 20.23 12.87
C TYR A 444 -16.58 19.79 14.14
N ASN A 445 -15.90 19.02 14.98
CA ASN A 445 -16.46 18.57 16.24
C ASN A 445 -16.47 19.70 17.28
N ARG A 446 -15.55 20.67 17.18
CA ARG A 446 -15.45 21.81 18.09
C ARG A 446 -16.42 22.92 17.73
N VAL A 447 -16.69 23.11 16.45
CA VAL A 447 -17.55 24.18 15.93
C VAL A 447 -18.58 23.59 14.99
N PRO A 448 -19.69 23.02 15.51
CA PRO A 448 -20.73 22.38 14.71
C PRO A 448 -21.30 23.27 13.60
N ASP A 449 -21.29 24.57 13.81
CA ASP A 449 -21.81 25.57 12.88
C ASP A 449 -20.91 25.81 11.63
N THR A 450 -19.69 25.29 11.60
CA THR A 450 -18.77 25.50 10.45
C THR A 450 -19.23 24.83 9.16
N TYR A 451 -20.13 23.84 9.26
CA TYR A 451 -20.61 23.04 8.12
C TYR A 451 -22.13 23.08 7.93
N ASP A 452 -22.84 23.98 8.60
CA ASP A 452 -24.29 24.11 8.39
C ASP A 452 -24.67 25.03 7.21
N GLY A 453 -23.68 25.45 6.42
CA GLY A 453 -23.85 26.29 5.23
C GLY A 453 -23.96 27.79 5.50
N ARG A 454 -24.12 28.23 6.76
CA ARG A 454 -24.24 29.66 7.08
C ARG A 454 -23.02 30.49 6.67
N HIS A 455 -21.83 29.90 6.75
CA HIS A 455 -20.58 30.54 6.33
C HIS A 455 -20.49 30.78 4.82
N ASN A 456 -21.33 30.14 4.01
CA ASN A 456 -21.35 30.33 2.56
C ASN A 456 -21.82 31.73 2.12
N THR A 457 -22.56 32.43 3.00
CA THR A 457 -22.99 33.82 2.76
C THR A 457 -21.99 34.84 3.29
N MET A 458 -20.96 34.40 4.04
CA MET A 458 -19.94 35.29 4.58
C MET A 458 -18.94 35.68 3.49
N THR A 459 -18.53 36.94 3.51
CA THR A 459 -17.30 37.34 2.79
C THR A 459 -16.08 36.65 3.37
N SER A 460 -14.96 36.67 2.64
CA SER A 460 -13.71 36.08 3.16
C SER A 460 -13.22 36.71 4.47
N ASP A 461 -13.45 38.05 4.65
CA ASP A 461 -13.06 38.74 5.87
C ASP A 461 -13.98 38.40 7.06
N GLU A 462 -15.28 38.26 6.82
CA GLU A 462 -16.23 37.81 7.83
C GLU A 462 -15.95 36.36 8.25
N PHE A 463 -15.67 35.46 7.29
CA PHE A 463 -15.33 34.07 7.58
C PHE A 463 -14.01 33.95 8.36
N ARG A 464 -12.98 34.72 7.99
CA ARG A 464 -11.74 34.78 8.75
C ARG A 464 -11.98 35.27 10.18
N ALA A 465 -12.75 36.34 10.37
CA ALA A 465 -13.10 36.85 11.70
C ALA A 465 -13.90 35.82 12.52
N TYR A 466 -14.76 35.05 11.85
CA TYR A 466 -15.50 33.93 12.46
C TYR A 466 -14.56 32.84 12.95
N ILE A 467 -13.64 32.36 12.11
CA ILE A 467 -12.64 31.34 12.49
C ILE A 467 -11.73 31.85 13.59
N HIS A 468 -11.25 33.10 13.53
CA HIS A 468 -10.37 33.68 14.55
C HIS A 468 -11.03 33.68 15.94
N ARG A 469 -12.29 34.07 16.04
CA ARG A 469 -13.02 34.04 17.34
C ARG A 469 -13.15 32.63 17.91
N ASN A 470 -13.31 31.62 17.05
CA ASN A 470 -13.44 30.22 17.49
C ASN A 470 -12.09 29.60 17.84
N ALA A 471 -11.01 30.07 17.22
CA ALA A 471 -9.66 29.62 17.52
C ALA A 471 -9.15 30.15 18.86
N GLU A 472 -9.62 31.33 19.31
CA GLU A 472 -9.24 31.95 20.59
C GLU A 472 -10.08 31.45 21.80
N SER A 473 -11.21 30.74 21.53
CA SER A 473 -12.09 30.18 22.56
C SER A 473 -11.69 28.78 22.98
#